data_9084d6de2671e14ebbb366285ae48b50
#
_entry.id   9084d6de2671e14ebbb366285ae48b50
#
_cell.length_a   1.000
_cell.length_b   1.000
_cell.length_c   1.000
_cell.angle_alpha   90.00
_cell.angle_beta   90.00
_cell.angle_gamma   90.00
#
_symmetry.space_group_name_H-M   'P 1'
#
loop_
_entity.id
_entity.type
_entity.pdbx_description
1 polymer ?
#
loop_
_entity_poly.entity_id
_entity_poly.type
_entity_poly.pdbx_seq_one_letter_code
_entity_poly.pdbx_strand_id
1 'polypeptide(L)'
;MTEKLQKELNEQITAEMWSANLYLSMSFFMQKEGYEGFAHWLKKQSEEETSHACKIAQYMIARGTIPKIDKIDVVPQSWKGALEVFEDAYKHERHVSKLFDLLINVAHEEKDNATQNFLWDFVHEQVEEEASILGIVDKLRKTNPTGY
;
A
#
# COMPACT_ATOMS: atom_id res chain seq x y z
N MET A 1 -9.30 -16.99 15.64
CA MET A 1 -9.63 -15.93 14.65
C MET A 1 -10.85 -16.34 13.86
N THR A 2 -11.85 -15.46 13.78
CA THR A 2 -13.10 -15.77 13.08
C THR A 2 -12.90 -15.89 11.57
N GLU A 3 -13.81 -16.59 10.89
CA GLU A 3 -13.76 -16.71 9.43
C GLU A 3 -13.86 -15.36 8.73
N LYS A 4 -14.69 -14.46 9.27
CA LYS A 4 -14.83 -13.10 8.73
C LYS A 4 -13.51 -12.34 8.76
N LEU A 5 -12.81 -12.38 9.88
CA LEU A 5 -11.52 -11.67 10.03
C LEU A 5 -10.45 -12.32 9.16
N GLN A 6 -10.43 -13.65 9.06
CA GLN A 6 -9.50 -14.34 8.16
C GLN A 6 -9.69 -13.89 6.71
N LYS A 7 -10.95 -13.81 6.27
CA LYS A 7 -11.28 -13.37 4.91
C LYS A 7 -10.77 -11.95 4.66
N GLU A 8 -11.04 -11.03 5.60
CA GLU A 8 -10.62 -9.64 5.47
C GLU A 8 -9.10 -9.48 5.45
N LEU A 9 -8.38 -10.26 6.27
CA LEU A 9 -6.92 -10.24 6.27
C LEU A 9 -6.35 -10.82 4.98
N ASN A 10 -6.95 -11.86 4.43
CA ASN A 10 -6.54 -12.41 3.13
C ASN A 10 -6.77 -11.42 1.99
N GLU A 11 -7.87 -10.67 2.03
CA GLU A 11 -8.13 -9.61 1.07
C GLU A 11 -7.07 -8.50 1.18
N GLN A 12 -6.63 -8.20 2.41
CA GLN A 12 -5.58 -7.21 2.63
C GLN A 12 -4.23 -7.68 2.08
N ILE A 13 -3.90 -8.96 2.21
CA ILE A 13 -2.68 -9.52 1.59
C ILE A 13 -2.70 -9.27 0.09
N THR A 14 -3.82 -9.56 -0.57
CA THR A 14 -3.99 -9.33 -2.01
C THR A 14 -3.87 -7.84 -2.34
N ALA A 15 -4.47 -6.96 -1.53
CA ALA A 15 -4.38 -5.52 -1.71
C ALA A 15 -2.94 -5.00 -1.61
N GLU A 16 -2.16 -5.53 -0.65
CA GLU A 16 -0.75 -5.16 -0.50
C GLU A 16 0.08 -5.63 -1.70
N MET A 17 -0.21 -6.82 -2.23
CA MET A 17 0.47 -7.31 -3.43
C MET A 17 0.10 -6.49 -4.66
N TRP A 18 -1.16 -6.05 -4.77
CA TRP A 18 -1.57 -5.14 -5.82
C TRP A 18 -0.82 -3.80 -5.71
N SER A 19 -0.67 -3.29 -4.49
CA SER A 19 0.10 -2.07 -4.22
C SER A 19 1.56 -2.23 -4.63
N ALA A 20 2.16 -3.38 -4.33
CA ALA A 20 3.55 -3.66 -4.74
C ALA A 20 3.69 -3.64 -6.25
N ASN A 21 2.74 -4.23 -6.98
CA ASN A 21 2.72 -4.21 -8.44
C ASN A 21 2.51 -2.80 -9.00
N LEU A 22 1.65 -2.01 -8.37
CA LEU A 22 1.44 -0.61 -8.77
C LEU A 22 2.74 0.19 -8.68
N TYR A 23 3.43 0.12 -7.54
CA TYR A 23 4.68 0.86 -7.35
C TYR A 23 5.77 0.37 -8.28
N LEU A 24 5.82 -0.93 -8.56
CA LEU A 24 6.78 -1.47 -9.52
C LEU A 24 6.50 -0.96 -10.94
N SER A 25 5.23 -0.92 -11.34
CA SER A 25 4.81 -0.37 -12.63
C SER A 25 5.17 1.12 -12.73
N MET A 26 4.92 1.88 -11.67
CA MET A 26 5.31 3.29 -11.59
C MET A 26 6.83 3.46 -11.70
N SER A 27 7.60 2.57 -11.04
CA SER A 27 9.06 2.59 -11.12
C SER A 27 9.56 2.38 -12.54
N PHE A 28 9.00 1.42 -13.26
CA PHE A 28 9.35 1.16 -14.66
C PHE A 28 9.06 2.37 -15.54
N PHE A 29 7.90 2.98 -15.36
CA PHE A 29 7.51 4.18 -16.10
C PHE A 29 8.48 5.34 -15.84
N MET A 30 8.81 5.59 -14.58
CA MET A 30 9.70 6.68 -14.20
C MET A 30 11.13 6.45 -14.69
N GLN A 31 11.59 5.20 -14.69
CA GLN A 31 12.90 4.85 -15.24
C GLN A 31 12.94 5.13 -16.74
N LYS A 32 11.91 4.75 -17.48
CA LYS A 32 11.81 5.00 -18.92
C LYS A 32 11.79 6.50 -19.21
N GLU A 33 11.17 7.31 -18.34
CA GLU A 33 11.10 8.76 -18.49
C GLU A 33 12.39 9.47 -18.02
N GLY A 34 13.37 8.73 -17.53
CA GLY A 34 14.65 9.30 -17.13
C GLY A 34 14.73 9.77 -15.68
N TYR A 35 13.76 9.47 -14.85
CA TYR A 35 13.72 9.86 -13.43
C TYR A 35 14.21 8.72 -12.54
N GLU A 36 15.51 8.44 -12.57
CA GLU A 36 16.08 7.30 -11.85
C GLU A 36 15.92 7.38 -10.33
N GLY A 37 16.01 8.57 -9.74
CA GLY A 37 15.80 8.74 -8.30
C GLY A 37 14.39 8.39 -7.87
N PHE A 38 13.40 8.87 -8.60
CA PHE A 38 12.00 8.52 -8.35
C PHE A 38 11.73 7.04 -8.61
N ALA A 39 12.31 6.49 -9.67
CA ALA A 39 12.16 5.07 -9.98
C ALA A 39 12.69 4.20 -8.85
N HIS A 40 13.83 4.55 -8.27
CA HIS A 40 14.41 3.83 -7.14
C HIS A 40 13.53 3.94 -5.89
N TRP A 41 13.03 5.14 -5.60
CA TRP A 41 12.12 5.37 -4.48
C TRP A 41 10.86 4.50 -4.59
N LEU A 42 10.26 4.45 -5.78
CA LEU A 42 9.07 3.66 -6.05
C LEU A 42 9.34 2.16 -5.98
N LYS A 43 10.52 1.71 -6.42
CA LYS A 43 10.91 0.31 -6.30
C LYS A 43 11.01 -0.10 -4.83
N LYS A 44 11.57 0.76 -3.98
CA LYS A 44 11.63 0.51 -2.54
C LYS A 44 10.24 0.44 -1.92
N GLN A 45 9.32 1.30 -2.36
CA GLN A 45 7.92 1.23 -1.94
C GLN A 45 7.29 -0.11 -2.31
N SER A 46 7.56 -0.62 -3.52
CA SER A 46 7.10 -1.92 -3.94
C SER A 46 7.59 -3.04 -3.01
N GLU A 47 8.87 -3.01 -2.64
CA GLU A 47 9.45 -3.98 -1.72
C GLU A 47 8.80 -3.90 -0.33
N GLU A 48 8.51 -2.69 0.13
CA GLU A 48 7.86 -2.45 1.42
C GLU A 48 6.44 -3.02 1.46
N GLU A 49 5.67 -2.83 0.37
CA GLU A 49 4.31 -3.38 0.28
C GLU A 49 4.33 -4.92 0.28
N THR A 50 5.31 -5.54 -0.38
CA THR A 50 5.50 -6.99 -0.32
C THR A 50 5.81 -7.43 1.11
N SER A 51 6.63 -6.68 1.84
CA SER A 51 6.92 -6.93 3.25
C SER A 51 5.66 -6.87 4.11
N HIS A 52 4.77 -5.90 3.85
CA HIS A 52 3.49 -5.78 4.55
C HIS A 52 2.63 -7.03 4.35
N ALA A 53 2.52 -7.50 3.10
CA ALA A 53 1.78 -8.72 2.80
C ALA A 53 2.34 -9.92 3.57
N CYS A 54 3.67 -10.04 3.62
CA CYS A 54 4.35 -11.12 4.35
C CYS A 54 4.11 -11.01 5.86
N LYS A 55 4.13 -9.82 6.43
CA LYS A 55 3.86 -9.62 7.87
C LYS A 55 2.45 -10.07 8.24
N ILE A 56 1.46 -9.71 7.43
CA ILE A 56 0.07 -10.12 7.64
C ILE A 56 -0.03 -11.63 7.56
N ALA A 57 0.58 -12.24 6.54
CA ALA A 57 0.57 -13.69 6.34
C ALA A 57 1.22 -14.42 7.53
N GLN A 58 2.37 -13.95 8.00
CA GLN A 58 3.07 -14.56 9.14
C GLN A 58 2.27 -14.43 10.42
N TYR A 59 1.59 -13.30 10.63
CA TYR A 59 0.71 -13.13 11.77
C TYR A 59 -0.45 -14.14 11.72
N MET A 60 -1.07 -14.34 10.55
CA MET A 60 -2.14 -15.31 10.37
C MET A 60 -1.65 -16.73 10.68
N ILE A 61 -0.46 -17.10 10.23
CA ILE A 61 0.15 -18.39 10.52
C ILE A 61 0.34 -18.56 12.03
N ALA A 62 0.86 -17.53 12.69
CA ALA A 62 1.05 -17.55 14.15
C ALA A 62 -0.29 -17.73 14.90
N ARG A 63 -1.39 -17.26 14.32
CA ARG A 63 -2.74 -17.44 14.88
C ARG A 63 -3.41 -18.74 14.46
N GLY A 64 -2.68 -19.62 13.77
CA GLY A 64 -3.17 -20.96 13.39
C GLY A 64 -4.06 -20.97 12.16
N THR A 65 -4.00 -19.94 11.31
CA THR A 65 -4.78 -19.89 10.08
C THR A 65 -3.87 -19.99 8.87
N ILE A 66 -4.43 -20.23 7.69
CA ILE A 66 -3.67 -20.35 6.45
C ILE A 66 -3.88 -19.08 5.61
N PRO A 67 -2.85 -18.25 5.44
CA PRO A 67 -2.97 -17.09 4.56
C PRO A 67 -3.10 -17.53 3.10
N LYS A 68 -3.84 -16.73 2.33
CA LYS A 68 -4.08 -17.01 0.91
C LYS A 68 -3.82 -15.76 0.09
N ILE A 69 -3.24 -15.96 -1.10
CA ILE A 69 -3.10 -14.91 -2.10
C ILE A 69 -4.15 -15.18 -3.17
N ASP A 70 -5.04 -14.24 -3.36
CA ASP A 70 -6.07 -14.35 -4.37
C ASP A 70 -5.59 -13.70 -5.68
N LYS A 71 -6.45 -13.70 -6.69
CA LYS A 71 -6.14 -13.05 -7.97
C LYS A 71 -5.77 -11.59 -7.74
N ILE A 72 -4.65 -11.17 -8.34
CA ILE A 72 -4.19 -9.79 -8.29
C ILE A 72 -4.53 -9.12 -9.62
N ASP A 73 -5.38 -8.09 -9.58
CA ASP A 73 -5.80 -7.38 -10.77
C ASP A 73 -4.64 -6.63 -11.43
N VAL A 74 -4.80 -6.33 -12.71
CA VAL A 74 -3.81 -5.56 -13.47
C VAL A 74 -3.70 -4.14 -12.90
N VAL A 75 -2.49 -3.60 -12.90
CA VAL A 75 -2.21 -2.24 -12.44
C VAL A 75 -2.08 -1.28 -13.62
N PRO A 76 -2.27 0.04 -13.42
CA PRO A 76 -1.96 1.04 -14.43
C PRO A 76 -0.50 0.93 -14.89
N GLN A 77 -0.24 1.26 -16.16
CA GLN A 77 1.09 1.11 -16.76
C GLN A 77 1.63 2.39 -17.37
N SER A 78 0.85 3.47 -17.41
CA SER A 78 1.30 4.75 -17.96
C SER A 78 0.62 5.91 -17.25
N TRP A 79 1.30 7.05 -17.25
CA TRP A 79 0.84 8.29 -16.66
C TRP A 79 1.28 9.44 -17.56
N LYS A 80 0.73 10.63 -17.35
CA LYS A 80 1.12 11.83 -18.13
C LYS A 80 2.49 12.36 -17.77
N GLY A 81 2.96 12.11 -16.55
CA GLY A 81 4.24 12.59 -16.08
C GLY A 81 4.45 12.28 -14.61
N ALA A 82 5.54 12.79 -14.04
CA ALA A 82 5.92 12.53 -12.66
C ALA A 82 4.85 12.96 -11.65
N LEU A 83 4.25 14.14 -11.85
CA LEU A 83 3.23 14.63 -10.92
C LEU A 83 2.04 13.68 -10.85
N GLU A 84 1.54 13.22 -11.99
CA GLU A 84 0.40 12.29 -12.01
C GLU A 84 0.74 10.96 -11.33
N VAL A 85 1.95 10.44 -11.50
CA VAL A 85 2.41 9.23 -10.81
C VAL A 85 2.27 9.40 -9.29
N PHE A 86 2.79 10.49 -8.75
CA PHE A 86 2.79 10.71 -7.30
C PHE A 86 1.42 11.15 -6.77
N GLU A 87 0.61 11.83 -7.57
CA GLU A 87 -0.79 12.10 -7.20
C GLU A 87 -1.59 10.79 -7.10
N ASP A 88 -1.39 9.87 -8.04
CA ASP A 88 -2.01 8.55 -7.99
C ASP A 88 -1.52 7.74 -6.79
N ALA A 89 -0.22 7.81 -6.51
CA ALA A 89 0.36 7.14 -5.33
C ALA A 89 -0.26 7.68 -4.04
N TYR A 90 -0.42 9.00 -3.93
CA TYR A 90 -1.04 9.61 -2.76
C TYR A 90 -2.49 9.18 -2.58
N LYS A 91 -3.26 9.21 -3.66
CA LYS A 91 -4.65 8.75 -3.66
C LYS A 91 -4.73 7.28 -3.24
N HIS A 92 -3.81 6.46 -3.75
CA HIS A 92 -3.75 5.04 -3.40
C HIS A 92 -3.45 4.82 -1.92
N GLU A 93 -2.47 5.54 -1.36
CA GLU A 93 -2.14 5.40 0.06
C GLU A 93 -3.30 5.83 0.97
N ARG A 94 -4.06 6.84 0.59
CA ARG A 94 -5.27 7.22 1.32
C ARG A 94 -6.31 6.10 1.29
N HIS A 95 -6.42 5.40 0.18
CA HIS A 95 -7.30 4.23 0.07
C HIS A 95 -6.81 3.10 0.99
N VAL A 96 -5.52 2.80 1.00
CA VAL A 96 -4.92 1.77 1.87
C VAL A 96 -5.16 2.11 3.34
N SER A 97 -5.02 3.37 3.73
CA SER A 97 -5.31 3.82 5.10
C SER A 97 -6.74 3.48 5.50
N LYS A 98 -7.70 3.70 4.61
CA LYS A 98 -9.11 3.34 4.85
C LYS A 98 -9.31 1.84 5.00
N LEU A 99 -8.57 1.03 4.22
CA LEU A 99 -8.64 -0.42 4.34
C LEU A 99 -8.18 -0.89 5.72
N PHE A 100 -7.10 -0.32 6.25
CA PHE A 100 -6.63 -0.65 7.60
C PHE A 100 -7.61 -0.20 8.67
N ASP A 101 -8.24 0.95 8.51
CA ASP A 101 -9.28 1.41 9.44
C ASP A 101 -10.45 0.43 9.47
N LEU A 102 -10.89 -0.06 8.31
CA LEU A 102 -11.95 -1.06 8.21
C LEU A 102 -11.55 -2.38 8.87
N LEU A 103 -10.30 -2.82 8.68
CA LEU A 103 -9.78 -4.03 9.32
C LEU A 103 -9.80 -3.92 10.84
N ILE A 104 -9.38 -2.77 11.39
CA ILE A 104 -9.42 -2.53 12.84
C ILE A 104 -10.85 -2.60 13.35
N ASN A 105 -11.80 -2.01 12.62
CA ASN A 105 -13.21 -2.07 12.99
C ASN A 105 -13.72 -3.51 13.00
N VAL A 106 -13.36 -4.33 12.01
CA VAL A 106 -13.73 -5.74 11.98
C VAL A 106 -13.12 -6.51 13.17
N ALA A 107 -11.83 -6.29 13.43
CA ALA A 107 -11.16 -6.94 14.56
C ALA A 107 -11.82 -6.54 15.89
N HIS A 108 -12.23 -5.27 16.03
CA HIS A 108 -12.94 -4.80 17.21
C HIS A 108 -14.31 -5.48 17.36
N GLU A 109 -15.10 -5.54 16.29
CA GLU A 109 -16.40 -6.20 16.28
C GLU A 109 -16.29 -7.68 16.64
N GLU A 110 -15.23 -8.33 16.15
CA GLU A 110 -14.96 -9.76 16.43
C GLU A 110 -14.26 -9.97 17.78
N LYS A 111 -14.05 -8.90 18.55
CA LYS A 111 -13.42 -8.92 19.86
C LYS A 111 -12.02 -9.54 19.86
N ASP A 112 -11.28 -9.34 18.76
CA ASP A 112 -9.92 -9.85 18.59
C ASP A 112 -8.91 -8.74 18.91
N ASN A 113 -8.60 -8.61 20.20
CA ASN A 113 -7.69 -7.56 20.66
C ASN A 113 -6.26 -7.72 20.13
N ALA A 114 -5.80 -8.96 19.98
CA ALA A 114 -4.47 -9.21 19.44
C ALA A 114 -4.34 -8.70 18.00
N THR A 115 -5.37 -8.94 17.18
CA THR A 115 -5.39 -8.46 15.79
C THR A 115 -5.49 -6.94 15.74
N GLN A 116 -6.32 -6.31 16.59
CA GLN A 116 -6.35 -4.86 16.68
C GLN A 116 -4.96 -4.30 16.97
N ASN A 117 -4.28 -4.85 17.97
CA ASN A 117 -2.94 -4.40 18.36
C ASN A 117 -1.93 -4.59 17.23
N PHE A 118 -1.99 -5.72 16.53
CA PHE A 118 -1.14 -5.98 15.37
C PHE A 118 -1.35 -4.95 14.26
N LEU A 119 -2.61 -4.60 13.98
CA LEU A 119 -2.96 -3.67 12.90
C LEU A 119 -2.61 -2.22 13.21
N TRP A 120 -2.52 -1.83 14.49
CA TRP A 120 -2.18 -0.46 14.87
C TRP A 120 -0.85 0.01 14.30
N ASP A 121 0.14 -0.87 14.18
CA ASP A 121 1.44 -0.51 13.60
C ASP A 121 1.29 -0.09 12.14
N PHE A 122 0.42 -0.76 11.39
CA PHE A 122 0.12 -0.38 10.00
C PHE A 122 -0.60 0.97 9.92
N VAL A 123 -1.51 1.25 10.84
CA VAL A 123 -2.21 2.53 10.90
C VAL A 123 -1.21 3.67 11.14
N HIS A 124 -0.30 3.51 12.08
CA HIS A 124 0.74 4.51 12.35
C HIS A 124 1.65 4.71 11.14
N GLU A 125 2.06 3.63 10.51
CA GLU A 125 2.91 3.69 9.32
C GLU A 125 2.22 4.41 8.17
N GLN A 126 0.91 4.22 8.00
CA GLN A 126 0.14 4.89 6.94
C GLN A 126 0.15 6.41 7.08
N VAL A 127 0.17 6.94 8.29
CA VAL A 127 0.29 8.39 8.49
C VAL A 127 1.61 8.90 7.89
N GLU A 128 2.69 8.18 8.12
CA GLU A 128 4.01 8.54 7.58
C GLU A 128 4.07 8.37 6.06
N GLU A 129 3.47 7.29 5.54
CA GLU A 129 3.41 7.03 4.10
C GLU A 129 2.68 8.14 3.35
N GLU A 130 1.52 8.54 3.84
CA GLU A 130 0.76 9.64 3.24
C GLU A 130 1.55 10.95 3.26
N ALA A 131 2.18 11.25 4.40
CA ALA A 131 2.97 12.48 4.55
C ALA A 131 4.16 12.50 3.61
N SER A 132 4.87 11.38 3.46
CA SER A 132 6.03 11.27 2.56
C SER A 132 5.66 11.54 1.10
N ILE A 133 4.57 10.91 0.65
CA ILE A 133 4.13 11.08 -0.74
C ILE A 133 3.59 12.47 -0.99
N LEU A 134 2.80 13.00 -0.05
CA LEU A 134 2.29 14.37 -0.18
C LEU A 134 3.43 15.39 -0.27
N GLY A 135 4.51 15.18 0.48
CA GLY A 135 5.69 16.03 0.40
C GLY A 135 6.31 16.03 -1.00
N ILE A 136 6.36 14.88 -1.67
CA ILE A 136 6.85 14.78 -3.05
C ILE A 136 5.89 15.48 -4.02
N VAL A 137 4.58 15.26 -3.86
CA VAL A 137 3.56 15.93 -4.68
C VAL A 137 3.67 17.45 -4.57
N ASP A 138 3.80 17.97 -3.36
CA ASP A 138 3.90 19.40 -3.13
C ASP A 138 5.16 20.00 -3.79
N LYS A 139 6.28 19.31 -3.71
CA LYS A 139 7.52 19.74 -4.37
C LYS A 139 7.37 19.75 -5.89
N LEU A 140 6.77 18.71 -6.46
CA LEU A 140 6.54 18.63 -7.89
C LEU A 140 5.60 19.73 -8.38
N ARG A 141 4.57 20.06 -7.63
CA ARG A 141 3.66 21.16 -7.96
C ARG A 141 4.37 22.52 -7.95
N LYS A 142 5.30 22.74 -7.02
CA LYS A 142 6.06 23.99 -6.92
C LYS A 142 7.08 24.16 -8.03
N THR A 143 7.74 23.07 -8.43
CA THR A 143 8.80 23.09 -9.45
C THR A 143 8.26 22.96 -10.87
N ASN A 144 7.05 22.45 -11.04
CA ASN A 144 6.37 22.29 -12.31
C ASN A 144 4.88 22.64 -12.19
N PRO A 145 4.52 23.92 -12.15
CA PRO A 145 3.14 24.35 -11.96
C PRO A 145 2.15 23.82 -13.00
N THR A 146 2.62 23.47 -14.22
CA THR A 146 1.76 22.88 -15.25
C THR A 146 1.44 21.41 -14.98
N GLY A 147 2.22 20.77 -14.11
CA GLY A 147 2.06 19.38 -13.77
C GLY A 147 2.72 18.37 -14.72
N TYR A 148 3.26 18.86 -15.83
CA TYR A 148 3.80 17.95 -16.85
C TYR A 148 5.05 18.49 -17.54
#